data_a80c212374c8ee0198f30339a3e02476
#
_entry.id   a80c212374c8ee0198f30339a3e02476
#
_cell.length_a   1.000
_cell.length_b   1.000
_cell.length_c   1.000
_cell.angle_alpha   90.00
_cell.angle_beta   90.00
_cell.angle_gamma   90.00
#
_symmetry.space_group_name_H-M   'P 1'
#
loop_
_entity.id
_entity.type
_entity.pdbx_description
1 polymer ?
#
loop_
_entity_poly.entity_id
_entity_poly.type
_entity_poly.pdbx_seq_one_letter_code
_entity_poly.pdbx_strand_id
1 'polypeptide(L)'
;MHHLHRAIECNPKFSDAHVILAQEYKKKDDFLHYVKYLNKAISIDKKLILESAELQEDYAYQNLFGLVRKLFFLEMEQKRHLSNLLIEMGAYHFVKKDFKKAQQFYMDAELVDPLSGDVYYHMGKIQLKNKKYKKAYQYFIQCIERGIQHTGANIELGKYYQREKDFHLAEVHFFCALETNPYDASVHILICKLYLTMKKLEPAKHHYDTAVSLDDSVEDKKLKDKINI
;
A
#
# COMPACT_ATOMS: atom_id res chain seq x y z
N MET A 1 -21.90 -0.78 14.63
CA MET A 1 -22.43 0.40 13.95
C MET A 1 -23.14 1.39 14.89
N HIS A 2 -24.06 0.98 15.75
CA HIS A 2 -24.76 1.90 16.67
C HIS A 2 -23.81 2.72 17.57
N HIS A 3 -22.80 2.09 18.15
CA HIS A 3 -21.79 2.78 18.97
C HIS A 3 -20.94 3.79 18.18
N LEU A 4 -20.66 3.50 16.91
CA LEU A 4 -19.91 4.42 16.04
C LEU A 4 -20.73 5.66 15.67
N HIS A 5 -22.02 5.50 15.38
CA HIS A 5 -22.92 6.64 15.16
C HIS A 5 -23.00 7.52 16.40
N ARG A 6 -23.12 6.90 17.58
CA ARG A 6 -23.13 7.64 18.85
C ARG A 6 -21.80 8.36 19.12
N ALA A 7 -20.66 7.74 18.78
CA ALA A 7 -19.35 8.38 18.89
C ALA A 7 -19.26 9.63 17.99
N ILE A 8 -19.79 9.55 16.75
CA ILE A 8 -19.82 10.67 15.82
C ILE A 8 -20.79 11.78 16.30
N GLU A 9 -21.91 11.41 16.90
CA GLU A 9 -22.84 12.38 17.52
C GLU A 9 -22.18 13.14 18.67
N CYS A 10 -21.40 12.43 19.52
CA CYS A 10 -20.69 13.04 20.63
C CYS A 10 -19.50 13.90 20.17
N ASN A 11 -18.79 13.47 19.13
CA ASN A 11 -17.67 14.20 18.52
C ASN A 11 -17.70 14.10 17.00
N PRO A 12 -18.35 15.05 16.32
CA PRO A 12 -18.43 15.07 14.86
C PRO A 12 -17.09 15.22 14.12
N LYS A 13 -16.05 15.69 14.84
CA LYS A 13 -14.68 15.82 14.31
C LYS A 13 -13.84 14.54 14.54
N PHE A 14 -14.42 13.45 15.03
CA PHE A 14 -13.69 12.20 15.24
C PHE A 14 -13.54 11.43 13.94
N SER A 15 -12.48 11.72 13.19
CA SER A 15 -12.17 11.17 11.86
C SER A 15 -12.14 9.64 11.87
N ASP A 16 -11.48 9.02 12.86
CA ASP A 16 -11.36 7.55 12.96
C ASP A 16 -12.72 6.84 13.04
N ALA A 17 -13.71 7.43 13.73
CA ALA A 17 -15.06 6.85 13.79
C ALA A 17 -15.71 6.81 12.40
N HIS A 18 -15.49 7.83 11.57
CA HIS A 18 -15.94 7.84 10.18
C HIS A 18 -15.21 6.80 9.33
N VAL A 19 -13.90 6.61 9.54
CA VAL A 19 -13.10 5.59 8.84
C VAL A 19 -13.58 4.18 9.18
N ILE A 20 -13.75 3.88 10.48
CA ILE A 20 -14.22 2.56 10.93
C ILE A 20 -15.61 2.28 10.37
N LEU A 21 -16.49 3.28 10.36
CA LEU A 21 -17.83 3.14 9.82
C LEU A 21 -17.80 2.90 8.30
N ALA A 22 -16.91 3.59 7.57
CA ALA A 22 -16.68 3.34 6.16
C ALA A 22 -16.26 1.89 5.92
N GLN A 23 -15.29 1.38 6.66
CA GLN A 23 -14.82 0.00 6.53
C GLN A 23 -15.92 -1.03 6.81
N GLU A 24 -16.81 -0.78 7.79
CA GLU A 24 -17.96 -1.65 8.04
C GLU A 24 -18.96 -1.66 6.87
N TYR A 25 -19.18 -0.54 6.19
CA TYR A 25 -20.00 -0.50 4.98
C TYR A 25 -19.31 -1.20 3.80
N LYS A 26 -17.98 -1.10 3.68
CA LYS A 26 -17.19 -1.83 2.69
C LYS A 26 -17.34 -3.35 2.83
N LYS A 27 -17.31 -3.88 4.07
CA LYS A 27 -17.55 -5.31 4.36
C LYS A 27 -18.95 -5.78 3.95
N LYS A 28 -19.92 -4.87 3.89
CA LYS A 28 -21.31 -5.15 3.49
C LYS A 28 -21.58 -4.86 2.01
N ASP A 29 -20.53 -4.60 1.21
CA ASP A 29 -20.63 -4.21 -0.19
C ASP A 29 -21.46 -2.93 -0.44
N ASP A 30 -21.73 -2.13 0.61
CA ASP A 30 -22.43 -0.84 0.53
C ASP A 30 -21.42 0.28 0.21
N PHE A 31 -21.02 0.31 -1.04
CA PHE A 31 -20.00 1.26 -1.52
C PHE A 31 -20.47 2.73 -1.51
N LEU A 32 -21.77 2.99 -1.50
CA LEU A 32 -22.29 4.37 -1.42
C LEU A 32 -21.96 4.97 -0.06
N HIS A 33 -22.32 4.28 1.02
CA HIS A 33 -21.99 4.71 2.38
C HIS A 33 -20.50 4.66 2.68
N TYR A 34 -19.78 3.63 2.17
CA TYR A 34 -18.32 3.57 2.28
C TYR A 34 -17.67 4.87 1.79
N VAL A 35 -17.94 5.30 0.55
CA VAL A 35 -17.37 6.51 -0.04
C VAL A 35 -17.82 7.77 0.69
N LYS A 36 -19.08 7.82 1.13
CA LYS A 36 -19.63 8.96 1.89
C LYS A 36 -18.85 9.18 3.20
N TYR A 37 -18.66 8.14 3.99
CA TYR A 37 -17.97 8.27 5.28
C TYR A 37 -16.47 8.49 5.12
N LEU A 38 -15.83 7.90 4.12
CA LEU A 38 -14.42 8.13 3.82
C LEU A 38 -14.14 9.59 3.40
N ASN A 39 -14.99 10.15 2.53
CA ASN A 39 -14.92 11.58 2.16
C ASN A 39 -15.14 12.51 3.37
N LYS A 40 -15.98 12.11 4.31
CA LYS A 40 -16.19 12.88 5.53
C LYS A 40 -14.94 12.89 6.41
N ALA A 41 -14.27 11.74 6.59
CA ALA A 41 -13.00 11.64 7.31
C ALA A 41 -11.92 12.53 6.66
N ILE A 42 -11.74 12.44 5.34
CA ILE A 42 -10.80 13.28 4.57
C ILE A 42 -11.06 14.77 4.82
N SER A 43 -12.33 15.19 4.80
CA SER A 43 -12.73 16.58 5.02
C SER A 43 -12.37 17.06 6.44
N ILE A 44 -12.52 16.19 7.44
CA ILE A 44 -12.17 16.50 8.83
C ILE A 44 -10.66 16.65 8.97
N ASP A 45 -9.87 15.70 8.45
CA ASP A 45 -8.41 15.72 8.56
C ASP A 45 -7.79 16.92 7.85
N LYS A 46 -8.28 17.28 6.67
CA LYS A 46 -7.85 18.51 5.97
C LYS A 46 -8.05 19.76 6.84
N LYS A 47 -9.19 19.86 7.53
CA LYS A 47 -9.49 20.97 8.40
C LYS A 47 -8.60 20.99 9.65
N LEU A 48 -8.36 19.84 10.28
CA LEU A 48 -7.49 19.72 11.45
C LEU A 48 -6.04 20.10 11.15
N ILE A 49 -5.52 19.72 9.96
CA ILE A 49 -4.18 20.09 9.51
C ILE A 49 -4.07 21.62 9.38
N LEU A 50 -5.07 22.29 8.80
CA LEU A 50 -5.07 23.75 8.69
C LEU A 50 -5.12 24.43 10.07
N GLU A 51 -6.01 23.96 10.96
CA GLU A 51 -6.13 24.50 12.33
C GLU A 51 -4.81 24.31 13.11
N SER A 52 -4.09 23.18 12.94
CA SER A 52 -2.83 22.93 13.62
C SER A 52 -1.68 23.79 13.07
N ALA A 53 -1.64 24.06 11.78
CA ALA A 53 -0.64 24.94 11.16
C ALA A 53 -0.77 26.39 11.65
N GLU A 54 -2.00 26.91 11.71
CA GLU A 54 -2.27 28.24 12.26
C GLU A 54 -1.81 28.36 13.73
N LEU A 55 -2.09 27.35 14.57
CA LEU A 55 -1.63 27.32 15.96
C LEU A 55 -0.10 27.25 16.09
N GLN A 56 0.59 26.58 15.19
CA GLN A 56 2.06 26.53 15.19
C GLN A 56 2.66 27.91 14.94
N GLU A 57 2.11 28.71 14.02
CA GLU A 57 2.58 30.06 13.75
C GLU A 57 2.39 30.96 14.98
N ASP A 58 1.23 30.91 15.64
CA ASP A 58 0.96 31.68 16.85
C ASP A 58 1.90 31.33 18.01
N TYR A 59 2.15 30.04 18.26
CA TYR A 59 3.04 29.60 19.32
C TYR A 59 4.51 29.86 19.01
N ALA A 60 4.93 29.79 17.75
CA ALA A 60 6.29 30.14 17.34
C ALA A 60 6.58 31.62 17.61
N TYR A 61 5.61 32.50 17.33
CA TYR A 61 5.72 33.94 17.63
C TYR A 61 5.85 34.22 19.12
N GLN A 62 5.25 33.39 19.98
CA GLN A 62 5.32 33.50 21.44
C GLN A 62 6.56 32.79 22.05
N ASN A 63 7.51 32.30 21.26
CA ASN A 63 8.68 31.50 21.70
C ASN A 63 8.35 30.24 22.51
N LEU A 64 7.20 29.59 22.24
CA LEU A 64 6.72 28.39 22.93
C LEU A 64 7.19 27.11 22.20
N PHE A 65 8.48 26.96 21.98
CA PHE A 65 9.09 25.87 21.20
C PHE A 65 8.65 24.46 21.60
N GLY A 66 8.39 24.21 22.88
CA GLY A 66 7.92 22.89 23.34
C GLY A 66 6.52 22.54 22.80
N LEU A 67 5.63 23.53 22.73
CA LEU A 67 4.29 23.35 22.16
C LEU A 67 4.32 23.26 20.64
N VAL A 68 5.12 24.10 19.99
CA VAL A 68 5.36 24.04 18.53
C VAL A 68 5.82 22.63 18.12
N ARG A 69 6.77 22.05 18.85
CA ARG A 69 7.25 20.69 18.57
C ARG A 69 6.12 19.65 18.69
N LYS A 70 5.27 19.72 19.73
CA LYS A 70 4.14 18.80 19.90
C LYS A 70 3.13 18.96 18.77
N LEU A 71 2.79 20.19 18.38
CA LEU A 71 1.87 20.47 17.28
C LEU A 71 2.44 19.98 15.94
N PHE A 72 3.74 20.15 15.71
CA PHE A 72 4.40 19.62 14.52
C PHE A 72 4.26 18.08 14.40
N PHE A 73 4.50 17.34 15.48
CA PHE A 73 4.29 15.90 15.47
C PHE A 73 2.84 15.51 15.23
N LEU A 74 1.89 16.21 15.85
CA LEU A 74 0.46 15.97 15.64
C LEU A 74 0.06 16.24 14.18
N GLU A 75 0.56 17.31 13.58
CA GLU A 75 0.34 17.63 12.17
C GLU A 75 0.91 16.54 11.24
N MET A 76 2.11 16.03 11.55
CA MET A 76 2.72 14.93 10.78
C MET A 76 1.89 13.65 10.84
N GLU A 77 1.34 13.31 12.00
CA GLU A 77 0.45 12.15 12.14
C GLU A 77 -0.86 12.34 11.36
N GLN A 78 -1.45 13.53 11.45
CA GLN A 78 -2.67 13.87 10.70
C GLN A 78 -2.44 13.84 9.18
N LYS A 79 -1.29 14.35 8.70
CA LYS A 79 -0.91 14.26 7.28
C LYS A 79 -0.76 12.82 6.83
N ARG A 80 -0.10 11.97 7.63
CA ARG A 80 0.02 10.54 7.32
C ARG A 80 -1.34 9.86 7.27
N HIS A 81 -2.22 10.14 8.24
CA HIS A 81 -3.57 9.61 8.26
C HIS A 81 -4.36 10.03 7.02
N LEU A 82 -4.35 11.33 6.69
CA LEU A 82 -4.99 11.85 5.48
C LEU A 82 -4.43 11.21 4.19
N SER A 83 -3.11 11.06 4.10
CA SER A 83 -2.47 10.39 2.96
C SER A 83 -3.00 8.96 2.79
N ASN A 84 -3.10 8.19 3.88
CA ASN A 84 -3.65 6.84 3.85
C ASN A 84 -5.11 6.80 3.36
N LEU A 85 -5.95 7.75 3.80
CA LEU A 85 -7.33 7.86 3.34
C LEU A 85 -7.42 8.19 1.85
N LEU A 86 -6.55 9.06 1.36
CA LEU A 86 -6.46 9.39 -0.06
C LEU A 86 -6.00 8.18 -0.88
N ILE A 87 -5.03 7.40 -0.37
CA ILE A 87 -4.59 6.15 -0.99
C ILE A 87 -5.76 5.15 -1.05
N GLU A 88 -6.54 5.01 0.02
CA GLU A 88 -7.70 4.11 0.03
C GLU A 88 -8.77 4.53 -0.98
N MET A 89 -9.05 5.83 -1.10
CA MET A 89 -9.94 6.36 -2.15
C MET A 89 -9.39 6.09 -3.55
N GLY A 90 -8.10 6.28 -3.76
CA GLY A 90 -7.43 5.94 -5.01
C GLY A 90 -7.56 4.46 -5.34
N ALA A 91 -7.37 3.56 -4.36
CA ALA A 91 -7.53 2.13 -4.52
C ALA A 91 -8.97 1.74 -4.87
N TYR A 92 -9.98 2.37 -4.26
CA TYR A 92 -11.38 2.19 -4.64
C TYR A 92 -11.61 2.52 -6.12
N HIS A 93 -11.15 3.68 -6.58
CA HIS A 93 -11.29 4.07 -7.99
C HIS A 93 -10.48 3.17 -8.94
N PHE A 94 -9.33 2.68 -8.49
CA PHE A 94 -8.53 1.70 -9.26
C PHE A 94 -9.30 0.40 -9.51
N VAL A 95 -9.99 -0.15 -8.48
CA VAL A 95 -10.84 -1.34 -8.61
C VAL A 95 -12.01 -1.08 -9.56
N LYS A 96 -12.61 0.12 -9.51
CA LYS A 96 -13.66 0.55 -10.45
C LYS A 96 -13.14 0.86 -11.87
N LYS A 97 -11.83 0.67 -12.13
CA LYS A 97 -11.16 0.96 -13.41
C LYS A 97 -11.17 2.45 -13.81
N ASP A 98 -11.49 3.34 -12.87
CA ASP A 98 -11.38 4.79 -13.06
C ASP A 98 -9.94 5.24 -12.72
N PHE A 99 -9.01 4.89 -13.61
CA PHE A 99 -7.57 5.15 -13.38
C PHE A 99 -7.22 6.64 -13.32
N LYS A 100 -8.03 7.51 -13.94
CA LYS A 100 -7.80 8.96 -13.86
C LYS A 100 -8.06 9.49 -12.45
N LYS A 101 -9.20 9.13 -11.87
CA LYS A 101 -9.52 9.52 -10.48
C LYS A 101 -8.57 8.84 -9.48
N ALA A 102 -8.25 7.56 -9.67
CA ALA A 102 -7.28 6.88 -8.83
C ALA A 102 -5.94 7.63 -8.82
N GLN A 103 -5.44 8.02 -9.99
CA GLN A 103 -4.19 8.78 -10.12
C GLN A 103 -4.28 10.12 -9.41
N GLN A 104 -5.41 10.85 -9.52
CA GLN A 104 -5.58 12.13 -8.84
C GLN A 104 -5.49 11.97 -7.33
N PHE A 105 -6.18 10.99 -6.74
CA PHE A 105 -6.12 10.72 -5.30
C PHE A 105 -4.70 10.35 -4.84
N TYR A 106 -3.94 9.59 -5.63
CA TYR A 106 -2.55 9.27 -5.30
C TYR A 106 -1.64 10.49 -5.39
N MET A 107 -1.86 11.40 -6.35
CA MET A 107 -1.13 12.67 -6.43
C MET A 107 -1.46 13.58 -5.23
N ASP A 108 -2.73 13.64 -4.81
CA ASP A 108 -3.14 14.39 -3.63
C ASP A 108 -2.49 13.79 -2.37
N ALA A 109 -2.39 12.46 -2.27
CA ALA A 109 -1.70 11.78 -1.17
C ALA A 109 -0.19 12.09 -1.15
N GLU A 110 0.48 12.14 -2.32
CA GLU A 110 1.88 12.53 -2.45
C GLU A 110 2.13 13.97 -1.97
N LEU A 111 1.21 14.88 -2.27
CA LEU A 111 1.32 16.28 -1.81
C LEU A 111 1.19 16.40 -0.29
N VAL A 112 0.38 15.55 0.33
CA VAL A 112 0.17 15.54 1.79
C VAL A 112 1.33 14.87 2.53
N ASP A 113 1.80 13.71 2.04
CA ASP A 113 2.92 12.96 2.61
C ASP A 113 3.87 12.50 1.48
N PRO A 114 4.86 13.32 1.12
CA PRO A 114 5.82 12.99 0.06
C PRO A 114 6.74 11.81 0.40
N LEU A 115 6.79 11.38 1.66
CA LEU A 115 7.61 10.27 2.11
C LEU A 115 6.87 8.92 2.07
N SER A 116 5.56 8.92 1.79
CA SER A 116 4.77 7.70 1.68
C SER A 116 5.19 6.86 0.48
N GLY A 117 5.84 5.72 0.73
CA GLY A 117 6.21 4.76 -0.31
C GLY A 117 4.99 4.13 -0.98
N ASP A 118 3.88 3.95 -0.26
CA ASP A 118 2.65 3.33 -0.74
C ASP A 118 2.05 4.07 -1.94
N VAL A 119 2.15 5.40 -1.97
CA VAL A 119 1.70 6.22 -3.11
C VAL A 119 2.40 5.77 -4.39
N TYR A 120 3.72 5.60 -4.35
CA TYR A 120 4.52 5.21 -5.50
C TYR A 120 4.23 3.77 -5.93
N TYR A 121 3.99 2.87 -4.99
CA TYR A 121 3.53 1.52 -5.31
C TYR A 121 2.22 1.55 -6.11
N HIS A 122 1.23 2.30 -5.65
CA HIS A 122 -0.06 2.40 -6.33
C HIS A 122 0.04 3.11 -7.69
N MET A 123 0.87 4.14 -7.81
CA MET A 123 1.18 4.78 -9.09
C MET A 123 1.83 3.80 -10.07
N GLY A 124 2.76 2.98 -9.60
CA GLY A 124 3.38 1.90 -10.37
C GLY A 124 2.33 0.91 -10.89
N LYS A 125 1.37 0.50 -10.06
CA LYS A 125 0.26 -0.38 -10.48
C LYS A 125 -0.60 0.23 -11.58
N ILE A 126 -0.88 1.53 -11.56
CA ILE A 126 -1.57 2.21 -12.67
C ILE A 126 -0.74 2.10 -13.96
N GLN A 127 0.58 2.32 -13.89
CA GLN A 127 1.44 2.22 -15.08
C GLN A 127 1.50 0.80 -15.63
N LEU A 128 1.47 -0.24 -14.77
CA LEU A 128 1.35 -1.64 -15.23
C LEU A 128 0.05 -1.88 -15.99
N LYS A 129 -1.10 -1.37 -15.51
CA LYS A 129 -2.38 -1.47 -16.22
C LYS A 129 -2.35 -0.77 -17.58
N ASN A 130 -1.60 0.32 -17.68
CA ASN A 130 -1.37 1.05 -18.92
C ASN A 130 -0.26 0.43 -19.81
N LYS A 131 0.29 -0.74 -19.43
CA LYS A 131 1.40 -1.43 -20.12
C LYS A 131 2.70 -0.61 -20.24
N LYS A 132 2.86 0.43 -19.38
CA LYS A 132 4.05 1.29 -19.35
C LYS A 132 5.07 0.73 -18.35
N TYR A 133 5.64 -0.44 -18.68
CA TYR A 133 6.47 -1.23 -17.76
C TYR A 133 7.68 -0.47 -17.19
N LYS A 134 8.45 0.25 -18.03
CA LYS A 134 9.61 1.05 -17.56
C LYS A 134 9.20 2.11 -16.54
N LYS A 135 8.06 2.79 -16.78
CA LYS A 135 7.57 3.81 -15.85
C LYS A 135 7.04 3.18 -14.55
N ALA A 136 6.40 2.02 -14.63
CA ALA A 136 5.99 1.26 -13.45
C ALA A 136 7.19 0.87 -12.57
N TYR A 137 8.25 0.35 -13.20
CA TYR A 137 9.50 0.02 -12.54
C TYR A 137 10.10 1.21 -11.78
N GLN A 138 10.18 2.40 -12.42
CA GLN A 138 10.67 3.61 -11.76
C GLN A 138 9.87 3.95 -10.50
N TYR A 139 8.54 3.82 -10.55
CA TYR A 139 7.70 4.04 -9.37
C TYR A 139 7.95 3.01 -8.26
N PHE A 140 8.17 1.73 -8.59
CA PHE A 140 8.47 0.72 -7.56
C PHE A 140 9.84 0.93 -6.93
N ILE A 141 10.85 1.38 -7.69
CA ILE A 141 12.13 1.81 -7.12
C ILE A 141 11.94 2.98 -6.17
N GLN A 142 11.21 4.02 -6.57
CA GLN A 142 10.91 5.16 -5.70
C GLN A 142 10.18 4.74 -4.41
N CYS A 143 9.32 3.73 -4.47
CA CYS A 143 8.68 3.16 -3.29
C CYS A 143 9.70 2.60 -2.30
N ILE A 144 10.68 1.82 -2.79
CA ILE A 144 11.71 1.21 -1.95
C ILE A 144 12.72 2.23 -1.42
N GLU A 145 13.12 3.21 -2.23
CA GLU A 145 14.08 4.26 -1.85
C GLU A 145 13.61 5.12 -0.67
N ARG A 146 12.30 5.11 -0.37
CA ARG A 146 11.76 5.77 0.83
C ARG A 146 11.93 4.97 2.11
N GLY A 147 12.74 3.91 2.08
CA GLY A 147 13.16 3.14 3.26
C GLY A 147 12.08 2.19 3.79
N ILE A 148 11.04 1.94 3.01
CA ILE A 148 9.98 1.01 3.37
C ILE A 148 10.25 -0.32 2.65
N GLN A 149 10.44 -1.39 3.42
CA GLN A 149 10.41 -2.76 2.89
C GLN A 149 8.99 -3.08 2.40
N HIS A 150 8.67 -2.65 1.18
CA HIS A 150 7.33 -2.81 0.62
C HIS A 150 7.25 -4.11 -0.15
N THR A 151 6.65 -5.15 0.46
CA THR A 151 6.49 -6.50 -0.12
C THR A 151 5.98 -6.47 -1.56
N GLY A 152 4.88 -5.72 -1.79
CA GLY A 152 4.28 -5.63 -3.13
C GLY A 152 5.20 -5.00 -4.17
N ALA A 153 5.98 -3.97 -3.81
CA ALA A 153 6.94 -3.34 -4.72
C ALA A 153 8.07 -4.31 -5.06
N ASN A 154 8.62 -5.02 -4.07
CA ASN A 154 9.63 -6.05 -4.28
C ASN A 154 9.12 -7.18 -5.19
N ILE A 155 7.88 -7.65 -4.99
CA ILE A 155 7.27 -8.66 -5.88
C ILE A 155 7.22 -8.16 -7.33
N GLU A 156 6.78 -6.93 -7.56
CA GLU A 156 6.67 -6.39 -8.92
C GLU A 156 8.05 -6.11 -9.56
N LEU A 157 9.05 -5.71 -8.76
CA LEU A 157 10.44 -5.59 -9.21
C LEU A 157 11.05 -6.95 -9.56
N GLY A 158 10.84 -7.96 -8.73
CA GLY A 158 11.28 -9.33 -9.03
C GLY A 158 10.69 -9.84 -10.34
N LYS A 159 9.39 -9.63 -10.58
CA LYS A 159 8.74 -9.97 -11.86
C LYS A 159 9.30 -9.17 -13.05
N TYR A 160 9.64 -7.90 -12.83
CA TYR A 160 10.25 -7.07 -13.86
C TYR A 160 11.63 -7.60 -14.25
N TYR A 161 12.51 -7.84 -13.28
CA TYR A 161 13.86 -8.37 -13.54
C TYR A 161 13.83 -9.77 -14.13
N GLN A 162 12.89 -10.62 -13.73
CA GLN A 162 12.70 -11.93 -14.35
C GLN A 162 12.37 -11.81 -15.85
N ARG A 163 11.55 -10.83 -16.26
CA ARG A 163 11.27 -10.57 -17.70
C ARG A 163 12.47 -10.03 -18.44
N GLU A 164 13.25 -9.17 -17.80
CA GLU A 164 14.53 -8.66 -18.35
C GLU A 164 15.65 -9.73 -18.36
N LYS A 165 15.36 -10.94 -17.82
CA LYS A 165 16.30 -12.06 -17.66
C LYS A 165 17.46 -11.79 -16.70
N ASP A 166 17.35 -10.77 -15.86
CA ASP A 166 18.25 -10.56 -14.75
C ASP A 166 17.75 -11.36 -13.54
N PHE A 167 18.05 -12.66 -13.58
CA PHE A 167 17.56 -13.61 -12.58
C PHE A 167 18.14 -13.37 -11.20
N HIS A 168 19.32 -12.77 -11.12
CA HIS A 168 19.95 -12.46 -9.83
C HIS A 168 19.18 -11.32 -9.11
N LEU A 169 18.90 -10.23 -9.80
CA LEU A 169 18.10 -9.16 -9.22
C LEU A 169 16.66 -9.60 -8.95
N ALA A 170 16.09 -10.46 -9.79
CA ALA A 170 14.76 -11.03 -9.53
C ALA A 170 14.75 -11.84 -8.22
N GLU A 171 15.78 -12.66 -8.00
CA GLU A 171 15.96 -13.46 -6.78
C GLU A 171 16.06 -12.56 -5.54
N VAL A 172 16.94 -11.54 -5.57
CA VAL A 172 17.10 -10.58 -4.48
C VAL A 172 15.78 -9.94 -4.10
N HIS A 173 15.02 -9.42 -5.06
CA HIS A 173 13.75 -8.75 -4.76
C HIS A 173 12.68 -9.71 -4.23
N PHE A 174 12.61 -10.94 -4.72
CA PHE A 174 11.68 -11.91 -4.13
C PHE A 174 12.07 -12.30 -2.70
N PHE A 175 13.36 -12.43 -2.40
CA PHE A 175 13.81 -12.67 -1.02
C PHE A 175 13.55 -11.47 -0.12
N CYS A 176 13.75 -10.22 -0.57
CA CYS A 176 13.35 -9.03 0.18
C CYS A 176 11.83 -9.02 0.48
N ALA A 177 11.01 -9.55 -0.42
CA ALA A 177 9.57 -9.70 -0.15
C ALA A 177 9.31 -10.73 0.97
N LEU A 178 10.07 -11.84 1.02
CA LEU A 178 9.96 -12.85 2.09
C LEU A 178 10.51 -12.36 3.44
N GLU A 179 11.49 -11.45 3.45
CA GLU A 179 11.95 -10.84 4.72
C GLU A 179 10.82 -10.15 5.48
N THR A 180 9.87 -9.56 4.74
CA THR A 180 8.70 -8.89 5.34
C THR A 180 7.62 -9.90 5.75
N ASN A 181 7.41 -10.94 4.97
CA ASN A 181 6.45 -12.01 5.25
C ASN A 181 7.01 -13.36 4.79
N PRO A 182 7.72 -14.08 5.68
CA PRO A 182 8.34 -15.38 5.36
C PRO A 182 7.33 -16.49 5.03
N TYR A 183 6.06 -16.30 5.37
CA TYR A 183 4.98 -17.27 5.18
C TYR A 183 4.08 -16.95 3.98
N ASP A 184 4.53 -16.12 3.06
CA ASP A 184 3.77 -15.83 1.84
C ASP A 184 3.94 -16.94 0.80
N ALA A 185 2.99 -17.87 0.77
CA ALA A 185 2.98 -18.98 -0.19
C ALA A 185 3.08 -18.49 -1.64
N SER A 186 2.48 -17.33 -1.96
CA SER A 186 2.49 -16.80 -3.33
C SER A 186 3.88 -16.35 -3.77
N VAL A 187 4.69 -15.80 -2.85
CA VAL A 187 6.08 -15.42 -3.12
C VAL A 187 6.97 -16.66 -3.30
N HIS A 188 6.77 -17.68 -2.48
CA HIS A 188 7.46 -18.97 -2.67
C HIS A 188 7.19 -19.58 -4.06
N ILE A 189 5.94 -19.52 -4.54
CA ILE A 189 5.60 -19.94 -5.92
C ILE A 189 6.33 -19.09 -6.98
N LEU A 190 6.50 -17.78 -6.76
CA LEU A 190 7.25 -16.94 -7.70
C LEU A 190 8.73 -17.32 -7.74
N ILE A 191 9.34 -17.61 -6.59
CA ILE A 191 10.73 -18.08 -6.50
C ILE A 191 10.88 -19.45 -7.13
N CYS A 192 9.95 -20.38 -6.89
CA CYS A 192 9.92 -21.66 -7.57
C CYS A 192 9.93 -21.49 -9.11
N LYS A 193 9.06 -20.65 -9.64
CA LYS A 193 9.00 -20.35 -11.09
C LYS A 193 10.29 -19.72 -11.61
N LEU A 194 10.92 -18.86 -10.83
CA LEU A 194 12.23 -18.28 -11.15
C LEU A 194 13.29 -19.38 -11.28
N TYR A 195 13.43 -20.26 -10.28
CA TYR A 195 14.40 -21.34 -10.27
C TYR A 195 14.15 -22.36 -11.39
N LEU A 196 12.92 -22.68 -11.73
CA LEU A 196 12.61 -23.49 -12.91
C LEU A 196 13.10 -22.83 -14.21
N THR A 197 12.93 -21.49 -14.33
CA THR A 197 13.46 -20.76 -15.48
C THR A 197 15.00 -20.84 -15.55
N MET A 198 15.67 -20.85 -14.38
CA MET A 198 17.12 -21.01 -14.24
C MET A 198 17.58 -22.47 -14.35
N LYS A 199 16.66 -23.43 -14.54
CA LYS A 199 16.92 -24.88 -14.54
C LYS A 199 17.51 -25.41 -13.23
N LYS A 200 17.24 -24.77 -12.11
CA LYS A 200 17.66 -25.17 -10.76
C LYS A 200 16.51 -25.95 -10.09
N LEU A 201 16.45 -27.28 -10.31
CA LEU A 201 15.30 -28.09 -9.90
C LEU A 201 15.18 -28.22 -8.38
N GLU A 202 16.27 -28.48 -7.66
CA GLU A 202 16.25 -28.68 -6.19
C GLU A 202 15.73 -27.44 -5.44
N PRO A 203 16.26 -26.21 -5.67
CA PRO A 203 15.70 -25.03 -5.07
C PRO A 203 14.24 -24.77 -5.47
N ALA A 204 13.88 -25.06 -6.73
CA ALA A 204 12.50 -24.92 -7.19
C ALA A 204 11.55 -25.83 -6.41
N LYS A 205 11.94 -27.09 -6.19
CA LYS A 205 11.18 -28.07 -5.41
C LYS A 205 11.00 -27.61 -3.98
N HIS A 206 12.09 -27.22 -3.33
CA HIS A 206 12.05 -26.72 -1.95
C HIS A 206 11.02 -25.60 -1.77
N HIS A 207 11.06 -24.58 -2.63
CA HIS A 207 10.10 -23.46 -2.55
C HIS A 207 8.67 -23.86 -2.92
N TYR A 208 8.49 -24.83 -3.82
CA TYR A 208 7.16 -25.36 -4.11
C TYR A 208 6.56 -26.10 -2.92
N ASP A 209 7.31 -27.01 -2.32
CA ASP A 209 6.87 -27.80 -1.16
C ASP A 209 6.57 -26.87 0.03
N THR A 210 7.39 -25.85 0.23
CA THR A 210 7.14 -24.81 1.24
C THR A 210 5.82 -24.07 0.96
N ALA A 211 5.59 -23.65 -0.28
CA ALA A 211 4.37 -22.93 -0.63
C ALA A 211 3.12 -23.76 -0.37
N VAL A 212 3.11 -25.04 -0.80
CA VAL A 212 1.98 -25.96 -0.60
C VAL A 212 1.78 -26.25 0.89
N SER A 213 2.86 -26.37 1.68
CA SER A 213 2.73 -26.56 3.13
C SER A 213 2.15 -25.35 3.84
N LEU A 214 2.30 -24.14 3.31
CA LEU A 214 1.74 -22.90 3.85
C LEU A 214 0.29 -22.67 3.41
N ASP A 215 -0.05 -23.04 2.19
CA ASP A 215 -1.36 -22.86 1.60
C ASP A 215 -1.61 -23.90 0.50
N ASP A 216 -2.42 -24.91 0.78
CA ASP A 216 -2.76 -25.98 -0.17
C ASP A 216 -3.44 -25.46 -1.45
N SER A 217 -4.07 -24.28 -1.39
CA SER A 217 -4.76 -23.68 -2.54
C SER A 217 -3.82 -23.24 -3.68
N VAL A 218 -2.52 -23.12 -3.39
CA VAL A 218 -1.51 -22.75 -4.39
C VAL A 218 -0.95 -23.96 -5.15
N GLU A 219 -1.40 -25.20 -4.86
CA GLU A 219 -0.97 -26.39 -5.56
C GLU A 219 -1.29 -26.30 -7.06
N ASP A 220 -0.26 -26.35 -7.89
CA ASP A 220 -0.36 -26.31 -9.37
C ASP A 220 0.25 -27.59 -9.95
N LYS A 221 -0.64 -28.46 -10.48
CA LYS A 221 -0.24 -29.75 -11.09
C LYS A 221 0.79 -29.58 -12.20
N LYS A 222 0.64 -28.56 -13.04
CA LYS A 222 1.60 -28.30 -14.14
C LYS A 222 2.98 -27.87 -13.61
N LEU A 223 3.00 -27.18 -12.48
CA LEU A 223 4.23 -26.77 -11.85
C LEU A 223 4.89 -27.97 -11.17
N LYS A 224 4.12 -28.82 -10.50
CA LYS A 224 4.55 -30.07 -9.88
C LYS A 224 5.18 -31.02 -10.91
N ASP A 225 4.54 -31.19 -12.07
CA ASP A 225 5.05 -32.04 -13.15
C ASP A 225 6.41 -31.55 -13.67
N LYS A 226 6.62 -30.22 -13.74
CA LYS A 226 7.93 -29.64 -14.16
C LYS A 226 9.04 -29.80 -13.13
N ILE A 227 8.71 -29.98 -11.86
CA ILE A 227 9.68 -30.16 -10.78
C ILE A 227 10.11 -31.63 -10.66
N ASN A 228 9.22 -32.55 -10.95
CA ASN A 228 9.43 -34.00 -10.78
C ASN A 228 10.04 -34.70 -12.01
N ILE A 229 10.44 -33.96 -13.05
CA ILE A 229 11.20 -34.45 -14.19
C ILE A 229 12.68 -34.51 -13.79
#